data_fd8e0ff0f80475750def9014d96f3d12
#
_entry.id   fd8e0ff0f80475750def9014d96f3d12
#
_cell.length_a   1.000
_cell.length_b   1.000
_cell.length_c   1.000
_cell.angle_alpha   90.00
_cell.angle_beta   90.00
_cell.angle_gamma   90.00
#
_symmetry.space_group_name_H-M   'P 1'
#
loop_
_entity.id
_entity.type
_entity.pdbx_description
1 polymer ?
#
loop_
_entity_poly.entity_id
_entity_poly.type
_entity_poly.pdbx_seq_one_letter_code
_entity_poly.pdbx_strand_id
1 'polypeptide(L)'
;MNKKTKKQNIMETKKKVVLAFSGGLDTSFCVKYLSEEKGYDVYTAIANTGGFSKPELEKIEKRAMELGATAHATLDIEQEYYEKSIRYMVFGNILRNGTYPISVSSERIFQAIAIIEYAKQIGADAVAHGSTLSLIHI
;
A
#
# COMPACT_ATOMS: atom_id res chain seq x y z
N MET A 1 28.84 2.66 -48.90
CA MET A 1 27.40 2.80 -48.56
C MET A 1 27.22 2.54 -47.03
N ASN A 2 27.06 3.61 -46.28
CA ASN A 2 26.98 3.56 -44.79
C ASN A 2 25.53 3.47 -44.36
N LYS A 3 25.06 2.31 -43.92
CA LYS A 3 23.77 2.17 -43.27
C LYS A 3 23.93 2.57 -41.80
N LYS A 4 23.64 3.82 -41.48
CA LYS A 4 23.43 4.28 -40.10
C LYS A 4 22.11 3.69 -39.58
N THR A 5 22.22 2.68 -38.72
CA THR A 5 21.10 2.14 -37.98
C THR A 5 20.64 3.20 -36.97
N LYS A 6 19.50 3.83 -37.22
CA LYS A 6 18.79 4.69 -36.28
C LYS A 6 18.36 3.80 -35.09
N LYS A 7 19.08 3.85 -33.96
CA LYS A 7 18.54 3.41 -32.67
C LYS A 7 17.40 4.36 -32.33
N GLN A 8 16.17 3.88 -32.50
CA GLN A 8 15.00 4.53 -31.89
C GLN A 8 15.18 4.39 -30.36
N ASN A 9 15.43 5.52 -29.69
CA ASN A 9 15.25 5.64 -28.23
C ASN A 9 13.75 5.50 -27.97
N ILE A 10 13.30 4.27 -27.73
CA ILE A 10 12.03 4.03 -27.05
C ILE A 10 12.32 4.45 -25.62
N MET A 11 11.79 5.60 -25.20
CA MET A 11 11.72 5.93 -23.76
C MET A 11 10.88 4.83 -23.13
N GLU A 12 11.54 3.84 -22.50
CA GLU A 12 10.85 2.88 -21.64
C GLU A 12 10.22 3.68 -20.52
N THR A 13 8.90 3.82 -20.58
CA THR A 13 8.14 4.39 -19.47
C THR A 13 8.35 3.50 -18.26
N LYS A 14 8.88 4.06 -17.19
CA LYS A 14 9.08 3.33 -15.93
C LYS A 14 7.74 2.74 -15.47
N LYS A 15 7.78 1.49 -15.04
CA LYS A 15 6.60 0.83 -14.46
C LYS A 15 6.21 1.49 -13.14
N LYS A 16 4.92 1.72 -12.96
CA LYS A 16 4.35 2.26 -11.72
C LYS A 16 4.00 1.13 -10.76
N VAL A 17 4.46 1.22 -9.54
CA VAL A 17 4.15 0.24 -8.49
C VAL A 17 3.54 0.97 -7.28
N VAL A 18 2.38 0.51 -6.82
CA VAL A 18 1.83 0.95 -5.53
C VAL A 18 2.33 0.03 -4.44
N LEU A 19 2.98 0.59 -3.43
CA LEU A 19 3.44 -0.13 -2.26
C LEU A 19 2.55 0.20 -1.06
N ALA A 20 1.93 -0.82 -0.46
CA ALA A 20 1.29 -0.69 0.85
C ALA A 20 2.37 -0.38 1.90
N PHE A 21 2.36 0.84 2.45
CA PHE A 21 3.45 1.40 3.23
C PHE A 21 3.00 1.77 4.64
N SER A 22 3.58 1.12 5.64
CA SER A 22 3.29 1.37 7.06
C SER A 22 4.34 2.24 7.77
N GLY A 23 5.41 2.63 7.08
CA GLY A 23 6.54 3.33 7.68
C GLY A 23 7.51 2.42 8.47
N GLY A 24 7.25 1.12 8.53
CA GLY A 24 8.11 0.12 9.17
C GLY A 24 9.37 -0.19 8.35
N LEU A 25 10.27 -1.00 8.94
CA LEU A 25 11.55 -1.35 8.33
C LEU A 25 11.39 -2.06 6.98
N ASP A 26 10.55 -3.10 6.93
CA ASP A 26 10.35 -3.93 5.73
C ASP A 26 9.80 -3.11 4.56
N THR A 27 8.77 -2.30 4.82
CA THR A 27 8.19 -1.44 3.78
C THR A 27 9.14 -0.31 3.37
N SER A 28 9.98 0.19 4.28
CA SER A 28 11.03 1.17 3.97
C SER A 28 12.11 0.58 3.05
N PHE A 29 12.52 -0.66 3.30
CA PHE A 29 13.41 -1.40 2.42
C PHE A 29 12.77 -1.60 1.03
N CYS A 30 11.48 -1.98 0.98
CA CYS A 30 10.78 -2.17 -0.28
C CYS A 30 10.75 -0.91 -1.15
N VAL A 31 10.56 0.30 -0.56
CA VAL A 31 10.62 1.56 -1.32
C VAL A 31 11.96 1.68 -2.03
N LYS A 32 13.07 1.54 -1.29
CA LYS A 32 14.42 1.66 -1.87
C LYS A 32 14.70 0.59 -2.90
N TYR A 33 14.39 -0.65 -2.60
CA TYR A 33 14.62 -1.76 -3.52
C TYR A 33 13.87 -1.60 -4.84
N LEU A 34 12.59 -1.21 -4.79
CA LEU A 34 11.78 -1.03 -5.99
C LEU A 34 12.20 0.20 -6.80
N SER A 35 12.58 1.30 -6.13
CA SER A 35 12.99 2.53 -6.83
C SER A 35 14.42 2.46 -7.36
N GLU A 36 15.39 2.05 -6.53
CA GLU A 36 16.80 2.09 -6.86
C GLU A 36 17.26 0.85 -7.65
N GLU A 37 16.87 -0.37 -7.22
CA GLU A 37 17.33 -1.62 -7.84
C GLU A 37 16.46 -2.05 -9.02
N LYS A 38 15.14 -1.82 -8.95
CA LYS A 38 14.20 -2.19 -10.02
C LYS A 38 13.89 -1.04 -10.96
N GLY A 39 14.20 0.19 -10.58
CA GLY A 39 13.97 1.37 -11.40
C GLY A 39 12.50 1.71 -11.62
N TYR A 40 11.61 1.30 -10.70
CA TYR A 40 10.18 1.58 -10.79
C TYR A 40 9.84 2.96 -10.22
N ASP A 41 8.76 3.56 -10.69
CA ASP A 41 8.12 4.69 -10.05
C ASP A 41 7.25 4.17 -8.90
N VAL A 42 7.72 4.37 -7.67
CA VAL A 42 7.08 3.81 -6.46
C VAL A 42 6.12 4.83 -5.88
N TYR A 43 4.84 4.48 -5.88
CA TYR A 43 3.77 5.21 -5.19
C TYR A 43 3.48 4.48 -3.89
N THR A 44 3.66 5.13 -2.76
CA THR A 44 3.35 4.55 -1.46
C THR A 44 1.93 4.92 -1.06
N ALA A 45 1.23 4.01 -0.40
CA ALA A 45 -0.10 4.28 0.15
C ALA A 45 -0.29 3.61 1.51
N ILE A 46 -0.96 4.31 2.43
CA ILE A 46 -1.42 3.77 3.70
C ILE A 46 -2.94 3.86 3.77
N ALA A 47 -3.61 2.76 4.11
CA ALA A 47 -5.04 2.74 4.36
C ALA A 47 -5.28 2.99 5.85
N ASN A 48 -5.82 4.17 6.18
CA ASN A 48 -6.15 4.56 7.55
C ASN A 48 -7.53 4.03 7.94
N THR A 49 -7.54 3.15 8.93
CA THR A 49 -8.75 2.56 9.54
C THR A 49 -9.13 3.22 10.87
N GLY A 50 -8.52 4.37 11.20
CA GLY A 50 -8.72 5.12 12.45
C GLY A 50 -7.64 4.86 13.50
N GLY A 51 -6.63 4.04 13.19
CA GLY A 51 -5.54 3.71 14.14
C GLY A 51 -4.40 4.71 14.18
N PHE A 52 -4.36 5.69 13.27
CA PHE A 52 -3.26 6.67 13.17
C PHE A 52 -3.73 8.08 13.47
N SER A 53 -2.96 8.80 14.27
CA SER A 53 -3.13 10.24 14.45
C SER A 53 -2.59 11.01 13.24
N LYS A 54 -3.05 12.25 13.03
CA LYS A 54 -2.55 13.11 11.95
C LYS A 54 -1.03 13.30 11.95
N PRO A 55 -0.38 13.57 13.11
CA PRO A 55 1.08 13.70 13.14
C PRO A 55 1.84 12.41 12.77
N GLU A 56 1.25 11.23 13.05
CA GLU A 56 1.84 9.95 12.63
C GLU A 56 1.75 9.75 11.12
N LEU A 57 0.61 10.08 10.53
CA LEU A 57 0.43 10.01 9.07
C LEU A 57 1.39 10.96 8.34
N GLU A 58 1.57 12.19 8.84
CA GLU A 58 2.54 13.16 8.30
C GLU A 58 3.99 12.63 8.38
N LYS A 59 4.36 11.97 9.48
CA LYS A 59 5.68 11.33 9.62
C LYS A 59 5.87 10.18 8.64
N ILE A 60 4.82 9.38 8.41
CA ILE A 60 4.85 8.27 7.46
C ILE A 60 5.02 8.79 6.03
N GLU A 61 4.26 9.83 5.64
CA GLU A 61 4.40 10.50 4.35
C GLU A 61 5.82 11.05 4.15
N LYS A 62 6.31 11.85 5.11
CA LYS A 62 7.65 12.39 5.06
C LYS A 62 8.71 11.30 4.88
N ARG A 63 8.60 10.22 5.65
CA ARG A 63 9.51 9.07 5.53
C ARG A 63 9.44 8.41 4.16
N ALA A 64 8.25 8.24 3.60
CA ALA A 64 8.08 7.68 2.26
C ALA A 64 8.81 8.51 1.19
N MET A 65 8.65 9.83 1.25
CA MET A 65 9.32 10.76 0.32
C MET A 65 10.84 10.78 0.50
N GLU A 66 11.34 10.76 1.74
CA GLU A 66 12.78 10.68 2.04
C GLU A 66 13.42 9.38 1.51
N LEU A 67 12.66 8.29 1.42
CA LEU A 67 13.10 7.00 0.90
C LEU A 67 13.09 6.91 -0.63
N GLY A 68 12.57 7.93 -1.32
CA GLY A 68 12.55 7.97 -2.78
C GLY A 68 11.22 7.54 -3.40
N ALA A 69 10.13 7.56 -2.66
CA ALA A 69 8.80 7.39 -3.24
C ALA A 69 8.47 8.56 -4.19
N THR A 70 7.82 8.26 -5.30
CA THR A 70 7.34 9.27 -6.27
C THR A 70 6.21 10.11 -5.69
N ALA A 71 5.32 9.48 -4.94
CA ALA A 71 4.24 10.12 -4.19
C ALA A 71 3.79 9.22 -3.03
N HIS A 72 3.08 9.82 -2.07
CA HIS A 72 2.42 9.11 -0.97
C HIS A 72 0.94 9.48 -0.92
N ALA A 73 0.09 8.50 -0.59
CA ALA A 73 -1.33 8.70 -0.38
C ALA A 73 -1.78 8.11 0.96
N THR A 74 -2.50 8.90 1.74
CA THR A 74 -3.25 8.42 2.90
C THR A 74 -4.70 8.19 2.46
N LEU A 75 -5.12 6.93 2.47
CA LEU A 75 -6.46 6.51 2.09
C LEU A 75 -7.31 6.39 3.36
N ASP A 76 -8.19 7.34 3.58
CA ASP A 76 -9.10 7.32 4.74
C ASP A 76 -10.28 6.39 4.46
N ILE A 77 -10.30 5.25 5.14
CA ILE A 77 -11.35 4.23 5.03
C ILE A 77 -12.04 3.95 6.38
N GLU A 78 -11.82 4.80 7.38
CA GLU A 78 -12.35 4.62 8.74
C GLU A 78 -13.86 4.45 8.74
N GLN A 79 -14.58 5.38 8.11
CA GLN A 79 -16.04 5.36 8.07
C GLN A 79 -16.57 4.11 7.34
N GLU A 80 -15.99 3.79 6.19
CA GLU A 80 -16.38 2.63 5.39
C GLU A 80 -16.15 1.33 6.15
N TYR A 81 -14.99 1.20 6.79
CA TYR A 81 -14.63 0.03 7.58
C TYR A 81 -15.56 -0.14 8.78
N TYR A 82 -15.90 0.95 9.48
CA TYR A 82 -16.87 0.92 10.56
C TYR A 82 -18.25 0.46 10.08
N GLU A 83 -18.79 1.09 9.05
CA GLU A 83 -20.15 0.82 8.57
C GLU A 83 -20.33 -0.57 7.97
N LYS A 84 -19.32 -1.05 7.23
CA LYS A 84 -19.40 -2.32 6.51
C LYS A 84 -18.90 -3.54 7.31
N SER A 85 -18.18 -3.31 8.38
CA SER A 85 -17.55 -4.41 9.14
C SER A 85 -17.69 -4.27 10.65
N ILE A 86 -17.08 -3.26 11.27
CA ILE A 86 -16.93 -3.16 12.72
C ILE A 86 -18.27 -3.17 13.43
N ARG A 87 -19.24 -2.36 13.00
CA ARG A 87 -20.56 -2.28 13.63
C ARG A 87 -21.26 -3.64 13.73
N TYR A 88 -21.15 -4.47 12.71
CA TYR A 88 -21.77 -5.80 12.70
C TYR A 88 -21.06 -6.77 13.64
N MET A 89 -19.75 -6.68 13.72
CA MET A 89 -18.97 -7.49 14.66
C MET A 89 -19.28 -7.14 16.12
N VAL A 90 -19.46 -5.84 16.41
CA VAL A 90 -19.84 -5.36 17.75
C VAL A 90 -21.24 -5.82 18.11
N PHE A 91 -22.23 -5.59 17.24
CA PHE A 91 -23.61 -6.02 17.49
C PHE A 91 -23.78 -7.54 17.56
N GLY A 92 -23.04 -8.26 16.73
CA GLY A 92 -23.07 -9.74 16.71
C GLY A 92 -22.19 -10.39 17.78
N ASN A 93 -21.42 -9.61 18.54
CA ASN A 93 -20.41 -10.10 19.48
C ASN A 93 -19.53 -11.22 18.88
N ILE A 94 -19.06 -10.98 17.66
CA ILE A 94 -18.35 -11.98 16.86
C ILE A 94 -16.90 -12.08 17.31
N LEU A 95 -16.56 -13.20 17.93
CA LEU A 95 -15.20 -13.49 18.38
C LEU A 95 -14.68 -14.77 17.68
N ARG A 96 -13.42 -14.73 17.27
CA ARG A 96 -12.71 -15.93 16.80
C ARG A 96 -12.41 -16.82 18.01
N ASN A 97 -12.84 -18.07 17.96
CA ASN A 97 -12.70 -19.03 19.05
C ASN A 97 -13.29 -18.56 20.41
N GLY A 98 -14.28 -17.67 20.37
CA GLY A 98 -14.91 -17.12 21.57
C GLY A 98 -14.05 -16.15 22.40
N THR A 99 -12.86 -15.78 21.92
CA THR A 99 -11.91 -14.98 22.71
C THR A 99 -11.30 -13.79 21.99
N TYR A 100 -11.11 -13.87 20.68
CA TYR A 100 -10.34 -12.86 19.93
C TYR A 100 -11.22 -12.13 18.92
N PRO A 101 -11.18 -10.77 18.89
CA PRO A 101 -11.90 -10.00 17.88
C PRO A 101 -11.44 -10.34 16.47
N ILE A 102 -12.37 -10.66 15.57
CA ILE A 102 -12.08 -10.97 14.17
C ILE A 102 -11.73 -9.71 13.34
N SER A 103 -11.79 -8.52 13.96
CA SER A 103 -11.56 -7.22 13.33
C SER A 103 -10.23 -7.14 12.58
N VAL A 104 -9.15 -7.71 13.12
CA VAL A 104 -7.82 -7.66 12.48
C VAL A 104 -7.83 -8.33 11.10
N SER A 105 -8.53 -9.46 10.95
CA SER A 105 -8.63 -10.14 9.64
C SER A 105 -9.45 -9.34 8.65
N SER A 106 -10.59 -8.77 9.08
CA SER A 106 -11.43 -7.95 8.21
C SER A 106 -10.76 -6.63 7.83
N GLU A 107 -10.03 -6.00 8.75
CA GLU A 107 -9.27 -4.76 8.50
C GLU A 107 -8.33 -4.91 7.30
N ARG A 108 -7.59 -6.02 7.24
CA ARG A 108 -6.65 -6.28 6.14
C ARG A 108 -7.34 -6.39 4.78
N ILE A 109 -8.56 -6.92 4.75
CA ILE A 109 -9.35 -6.98 3.51
C ILE A 109 -9.69 -5.57 3.04
N PHE A 110 -10.17 -4.70 3.92
CA PHE A 110 -10.49 -3.31 3.59
C PHE A 110 -9.25 -2.52 3.17
N GLN A 111 -8.13 -2.70 3.87
CA GLN A 111 -6.86 -2.10 3.49
C GLN A 111 -6.40 -2.55 2.09
N ALA A 112 -6.50 -3.85 1.79
CA ALA A 112 -6.13 -4.38 0.49
C ALA A 112 -7.01 -3.82 -0.64
N ILE A 113 -8.34 -3.74 -0.41
CA ILE A 113 -9.28 -3.17 -1.38
C ILE A 113 -8.92 -1.71 -1.68
N ALA A 114 -8.72 -0.90 -0.65
CA ALA A 114 -8.37 0.51 -0.81
C ALA A 114 -7.06 0.70 -1.60
N ILE A 115 -6.03 -0.09 -1.30
CA ILE A 115 -4.75 -0.06 -2.02
C ILE A 115 -4.92 -0.44 -3.49
N ILE A 116 -5.72 -1.46 -3.78
CA ILE A 116 -5.99 -1.90 -5.16
C ILE A 116 -6.80 -0.86 -5.93
N GLU A 117 -7.79 -0.23 -5.30
CA GLU A 117 -8.57 0.84 -5.91
C GLU A 117 -7.70 2.06 -6.23
N TYR A 118 -6.84 2.46 -5.31
CA TYR A 118 -5.86 3.51 -5.56
C TYR A 118 -4.91 3.16 -6.71
N ALA A 119 -4.41 1.92 -6.75
CA ALA A 119 -3.54 1.47 -7.83
C ALA A 119 -4.24 1.53 -9.21
N LYS A 120 -5.50 1.14 -9.27
CA LYS A 120 -6.31 1.27 -10.50
C LYS A 120 -6.50 2.73 -10.90
N GLN A 121 -6.79 3.60 -9.92
CA GLN A 121 -7.03 5.02 -10.16
C GLN A 121 -5.81 5.72 -10.78
N ILE A 122 -4.60 5.40 -10.33
CA ILE A 122 -3.37 6.00 -10.87
C ILE A 122 -2.79 5.24 -12.08
N GLY A 123 -3.43 4.16 -12.50
CA GLY A 123 -2.94 3.31 -13.59
C GLY A 123 -1.63 2.63 -13.27
N ALA A 124 -1.50 2.04 -12.08
CA ALA A 124 -0.31 1.31 -11.69
C ALA A 124 -0.25 -0.08 -12.34
N ASP A 125 0.97 -0.51 -12.68
CA ASP A 125 1.23 -1.82 -13.31
C ASP A 125 1.21 -2.97 -12.29
N ALA A 126 1.52 -2.66 -11.01
CA ALA A 126 1.59 -3.66 -9.94
C ALA A 126 1.32 -3.06 -8.56
N VAL A 127 0.99 -3.95 -7.62
CA VAL A 127 0.89 -3.66 -6.18
C VAL A 127 1.93 -4.49 -5.44
N ALA A 128 2.60 -3.89 -4.46
CA ALA A 128 3.56 -4.55 -3.59
C ALA A 128 3.18 -4.36 -2.11
N HIS A 129 3.61 -5.29 -1.27
CA HIS A 129 3.42 -5.21 0.18
C HIS A 129 4.59 -5.87 0.92
N GLY A 130 4.84 -5.43 2.16
CA GLY A 130 5.86 -5.99 3.05
C GLY A 130 5.33 -7.05 4.02
N SER A 131 4.19 -7.68 3.74
CA SER A 131 3.61 -8.69 4.63
C SER A 131 4.37 -10.01 4.56
N THR A 132 4.59 -10.62 5.73
CA THR A 132 5.18 -11.96 5.83
C THR A 132 4.15 -13.05 5.54
N LEU A 133 4.60 -14.27 5.20
CA LEU A 133 3.72 -15.42 4.95
C LEU A 133 2.78 -15.73 6.13
N SER A 134 3.23 -15.53 7.36
CA SER A 134 2.39 -15.71 8.56
C SER A 134 1.20 -14.75 8.62
N LEU A 135 1.27 -13.63 7.93
CA LEU A 135 0.19 -12.64 7.86
C LEU A 135 -0.76 -12.86 6.68
N ILE A 136 -0.38 -13.67 5.70
CA ILE A 136 -1.19 -13.99 4.52
C ILE A 136 -2.20 -15.10 4.84
N HIS A 137 -1.92 -15.93 5.83
CA HIS A 137 -2.73 -17.09 6.22
C HIS A 137 -3.62 -16.89 7.45
N ILE A 138 -3.88 -15.62 7.84
CA ILE A 138 -4.79 -15.29 8.94
C ILE A 138 -6.24 -15.25 8.47
#